data_afc444d1776f42a94f56b3255c606746
#
_entry.id   afc444d1776f42a94f56b3255c606746
#
_cell.length_a   1.000
_cell.length_b   1.000
_cell.length_c   1.000
_cell.angle_alpha   90.00
_cell.angle_beta   90.00
_cell.angle_gamma   90.00
#
_symmetry.space_group_name_H-M   'P 1'
#
loop_
_entity.id
_entity.type
_entity.pdbx_description
1 polymer ?
#
loop_
_entity_poly.entity_id
_entity_poly.type
_entity_poly.pdbx_seq_one_letter_code
_entity_poly.pdbx_strand_id
1 'polypeptide(L)'
;MMKIAGLAYVVAETTDLNRWKTYAQEVLGMMTTQAPDGGIYVRMDDRQFRFAIQSGANDAYLVSGWEVSQQADFDEALQVLKNANVDFQMGDAKLCQLRCAQQVAQFNDPSGNRHELIWGFKSDFAHFASPMGVSGFVT
;
A
#
# COMPACT_ATOMS: atom_id res chain seq x y z
N MET A 1 -9.51 -20.45 -6.21
CA MET A 1 -9.96 -19.07 -5.97
C MET A 1 -8.92 -18.31 -5.19
N MET A 2 -8.74 -17.05 -5.54
CA MET A 2 -7.81 -16.16 -4.85
C MET A 2 -8.27 -15.88 -3.42
N LYS A 3 -7.36 -15.98 -2.44
CA LYS A 3 -7.69 -15.80 -1.01
C LYS A 3 -7.18 -14.43 -0.53
N ILE A 4 -7.90 -13.39 -0.88
CA ILE A 4 -7.57 -12.03 -0.47
C ILE A 4 -7.92 -11.87 1.02
N ALA A 5 -6.94 -11.46 1.83
CA ALA A 5 -7.15 -11.17 3.25
C ALA A 5 -7.73 -9.77 3.46
N GLY A 6 -7.36 -8.80 2.64
CA GLY A 6 -7.89 -7.45 2.73
C GLY A 6 -7.12 -6.45 1.88
N LEU A 7 -7.59 -5.22 1.91
CA LEU A 7 -6.89 -4.09 1.30
C LEU A 7 -5.70 -3.72 2.20
N ALA A 8 -4.50 -3.76 1.64
CA ALA A 8 -3.29 -3.45 2.39
C ALA A 8 -3.01 -1.95 2.40
N TYR A 9 -3.07 -1.31 1.23
CA TYR A 9 -2.72 0.10 1.07
C TYR A 9 -3.32 0.69 -0.19
N VAL A 10 -3.28 2.01 -0.27
CA VAL A 10 -3.59 2.78 -1.48
C VAL A 10 -2.38 3.66 -1.80
N VAL A 11 -2.01 3.73 -3.06
CA VAL A 11 -0.96 4.64 -3.55
C VAL A 11 -1.62 5.77 -4.31
N ALA A 12 -1.25 7.00 -3.97
CA ALA A 12 -1.75 8.20 -4.63
C ALA A 12 -0.58 9.11 -5.02
N GLU A 13 -0.81 9.97 -6.00
CA GLU A 13 0.11 11.00 -6.44
C GLU A 13 -0.43 12.36 -6.05
N THR A 14 0.46 13.25 -5.62
CA THR A 14 0.07 14.63 -5.28
C THR A 14 1.04 15.64 -5.88
N THR A 15 0.52 16.80 -6.19
CA THR A 15 1.33 17.96 -6.59
C THR A 15 1.92 18.71 -5.39
N ASP A 16 1.47 18.38 -4.16
CA ASP A 16 1.90 19.09 -2.94
C ASP A 16 1.95 18.13 -1.75
N LEU A 17 3.13 17.52 -1.52
CA LEU A 17 3.35 16.60 -0.40
C LEU A 17 3.17 17.27 0.97
N ASN A 18 3.59 18.52 1.12
CA ASN A 18 3.49 19.22 2.40
C ASN A 18 2.02 19.42 2.80
N ARG A 19 1.17 19.73 1.84
CA ARG A 19 -0.26 19.87 2.08
C ARG A 19 -0.89 18.55 2.51
N TRP A 20 -0.48 17.45 1.88
CA TRP A 20 -0.93 16.12 2.26
C TRP A 20 -0.49 15.75 3.67
N LYS A 21 0.78 16.05 4.00
CA LYS A 21 1.32 15.78 5.34
C LYS A 21 0.54 16.54 6.41
N THR A 22 0.31 17.82 6.20
CA THR A 22 -0.46 18.67 7.13
C THR A 22 -1.88 18.14 7.29
N TYR A 23 -2.54 17.78 6.19
CA TYR A 23 -3.90 17.23 6.21
C TYR A 23 -3.95 15.91 6.98
N ALA A 24 -3.02 14.99 6.70
CA ALA A 24 -2.99 13.70 7.38
C ALA A 24 -2.81 13.86 8.88
N GLN A 25 -1.88 14.72 9.31
CA GLN A 25 -1.58 14.90 10.72
C GLN A 25 -2.64 15.73 11.45
N GLU A 26 -3.07 16.84 10.87
CA GLU A 26 -3.91 17.82 11.58
C GLU A 26 -5.41 17.58 11.41
N VAL A 27 -5.82 17.00 10.29
CA VAL A 27 -7.25 16.76 10.01
C VAL A 27 -7.61 15.31 10.30
N LEU A 28 -6.82 14.35 9.79
CA LEU A 28 -7.12 12.92 9.94
C LEU A 28 -6.52 12.30 11.21
N GLY A 29 -5.58 12.97 11.87
CA GLY A 29 -4.95 12.46 13.07
C GLY A 29 -4.05 11.24 12.83
N MET A 30 -3.46 11.15 11.64
CA MET A 30 -2.61 10.03 11.25
C MET A 30 -1.13 10.38 11.39
N MET A 31 -0.28 9.37 11.56
CA MET A 31 1.17 9.55 11.55
C MET A 31 1.69 9.57 10.12
N THR A 32 2.72 10.38 9.87
CA THR A 32 3.41 10.40 8.59
C THR A 32 4.90 10.13 8.77
N THR A 33 5.50 9.41 7.82
CA THR A 33 6.93 9.19 7.74
C THR A 33 7.37 9.35 6.29
N GLN A 34 8.67 9.63 6.10
CA GLN A 34 9.21 9.75 4.75
C GLN A 34 9.39 8.38 4.13
N ALA A 35 8.92 8.21 2.89
CA ALA A 35 9.14 6.99 2.12
C ALA A 35 10.51 7.01 1.43
N PRO A 36 11.06 5.84 1.06
CA PRO A 36 12.36 5.76 0.38
C PRO A 36 12.41 6.50 -0.96
N ASP A 37 11.27 6.72 -1.63
CA ASP A 37 11.20 7.43 -2.91
C ASP A 37 11.07 8.95 -2.74
N GLY A 38 11.13 9.45 -1.52
CA GLY A 38 10.92 10.87 -1.24
C GLY A 38 9.48 11.27 -0.99
N GLY A 39 8.54 10.36 -1.17
CA GLY A 39 7.13 10.57 -0.82
C GLY A 39 6.89 10.43 0.68
N ILE A 40 5.63 10.25 1.05
CA ILE A 40 5.26 10.02 2.45
C ILE A 40 4.45 8.75 2.59
N TYR A 41 4.67 8.06 3.71
CA TYR A 41 3.78 7.02 4.20
C TYR A 41 2.82 7.63 5.22
N VAL A 42 1.55 7.32 5.10
CA VAL A 42 0.53 7.70 6.08
C VAL A 42 0.11 6.44 6.84
N ARG A 43 0.22 6.49 8.15
CA ARG A 43 0.02 5.36 9.03
C ARG A 43 -1.14 5.64 9.98
N MET A 44 -2.02 4.65 10.14
CA MET A 44 -3.16 4.74 11.04
C MET A 44 -3.24 3.57 12.03
N ASP A 45 -2.38 2.58 11.91
CA ASP A 45 -2.38 1.36 12.72
C ASP A 45 -0.96 0.79 12.85
N ASP A 46 -0.83 -0.51 13.13
CA ASP A 46 0.47 -1.15 13.32
C ASP A 46 1.20 -1.52 12.03
N ARG A 47 0.59 -1.32 10.86
CA ARG A 47 1.27 -1.51 9.58
C ARG A 47 2.20 -0.35 9.28
N GLN A 48 3.19 -0.58 8.41
CA GLN A 48 4.15 0.46 8.03
C GLN A 48 3.46 1.65 7.39
N PHE A 49 2.43 1.39 6.60
CA PHE A 49 1.61 2.45 6.00
C PHE A 49 0.29 1.87 5.51
N ARG A 50 -0.69 2.75 5.33
CA ARG A 50 -1.95 2.45 4.65
C ARG A 50 -2.14 3.31 3.42
N PHE A 51 -1.48 4.47 3.37
CA PHE A 51 -1.40 5.28 2.17
C PHE A 51 0.06 5.57 1.88
N ALA A 52 0.44 5.43 0.61
CA ALA A 52 1.73 5.89 0.12
C ALA A 52 1.45 7.03 -0.85
N ILE A 53 1.92 8.22 -0.53
CA ILE A 53 1.69 9.41 -1.33
C ILE A 53 3.01 9.80 -1.98
N GLN A 54 3.03 9.83 -3.31
CA GLN A 54 4.22 10.21 -4.06
C GLN A 54 4.02 11.57 -4.74
N SER A 55 5.11 12.29 -4.93
CA SER A 55 5.09 13.55 -5.65
C SER A 55 4.96 13.31 -7.15
N GLY A 56 4.17 14.12 -7.82
CA GLY A 56 4.01 14.02 -9.26
C GLY A 56 3.30 15.23 -9.86
N ALA A 57 3.02 15.15 -11.13
CA ALA A 57 2.42 16.24 -11.90
C ALA A 57 0.91 16.37 -11.69
N ASN A 58 0.28 15.38 -11.12
CA ASN A 58 -1.18 15.32 -10.98
C ASN A 58 -1.57 14.92 -9.55
N ASP A 59 -2.79 15.26 -9.17
CA ASP A 59 -3.41 14.74 -7.96
C ASP A 59 -4.29 13.56 -8.40
N ALA A 60 -3.86 12.33 -8.11
CA ALA A 60 -4.51 11.15 -8.66
C ALA A 60 -4.38 9.92 -7.76
N TYR A 61 -5.39 9.08 -7.80
CA TYR A 61 -5.29 7.71 -7.31
C TYR A 61 -4.46 6.89 -8.32
N LEU A 62 -3.54 6.06 -7.83
CA LEU A 62 -2.68 5.26 -8.68
C LEU A 62 -2.90 3.76 -8.55
N VAL A 63 -2.90 3.23 -7.33
CA VAL A 63 -2.84 1.78 -7.08
C VAL A 63 -3.61 1.40 -5.84
N SER A 64 -4.32 0.25 -5.90
CA SER A 64 -4.80 -0.47 -4.71
C SER A 64 -3.94 -1.69 -4.48
N GLY A 65 -3.46 -1.88 -3.27
CA GLY A 65 -2.69 -3.06 -2.86
C GLY A 65 -3.53 -4.01 -2.04
N TRP A 66 -3.55 -5.28 -2.45
CA TRP A 66 -4.34 -6.33 -1.83
C TRP A 66 -3.40 -7.35 -1.19
N GLU A 67 -3.70 -7.69 0.06
CA GLU A 67 -2.85 -8.58 0.85
C GLU A 67 -3.38 -10.00 0.83
N VAL A 68 -2.47 -10.96 0.66
CA VAL A 68 -2.74 -12.37 0.98
C VAL A 68 -1.87 -12.75 2.17
N SER A 69 -2.31 -13.77 2.94
CA SER A 69 -1.71 -14.06 4.23
C SER A 69 -0.37 -14.78 4.15
N GLN A 70 -0.19 -15.64 3.15
CA GLN A 70 0.95 -16.52 3.04
C GLN A 70 1.47 -16.60 1.62
N GLN A 71 2.72 -17.06 1.47
CA GLN A 71 3.31 -17.26 0.14
C GLN A 71 2.50 -18.24 -0.71
N ALA A 72 1.98 -19.31 -0.11
CA ALA A 72 1.16 -20.29 -0.84
C ALA A 72 -0.10 -19.64 -1.42
N ASP A 73 -0.72 -18.72 -0.70
CA ASP A 73 -1.89 -17.96 -1.18
C ASP A 73 -1.50 -17.00 -2.31
N PHE A 74 -0.30 -16.45 -2.23
CA PHE A 74 0.25 -15.58 -3.28
C PHE A 74 0.47 -16.36 -4.57
N ASP A 75 1.11 -17.53 -4.47
CA ASP A 75 1.37 -18.40 -5.63
C ASP A 75 0.06 -18.87 -6.27
N GLU A 76 -0.93 -19.23 -5.45
CA GLU A 76 -2.27 -19.59 -5.94
C GLU A 76 -2.91 -18.43 -6.69
N ALA A 77 -2.80 -17.22 -6.16
CA ALA A 77 -3.35 -16.02 -6.78
C ALA A 77 -2.70 -15.74 -8.14
N LEU A 78 -1.38 -15.92 -8.25
CA LEU A 78 -0.69 -15.78 -9.54
C LEU A 78 -1.20 -16.79 -10.55
N GLN A 79 -1.47 -18.03 -10.11
CA GLN A 79 -2.03 -19.06 -10.99
C GLN A 79 -3.45 -18.69 -11.45
N VAL A 80 -4.26 -18.13 -10.56
CA VAL A 80 -5.61 -17.64 -10.93
C VAL A 80 -5.51 -16.55 -12.00
N LEU A 81 -4.56 -15.62 -11.86
CA LEU A 81 -4.35 -14.58 -12.87
C LEU A 81 -3.95 -15.17 -14.22
N LYS A 82 -3.02 -16.14 -14.22
CA LYS A 82 -2.63 -16.84 -15.46
C LYS A 82 -3.80 -17.55 -16.12
N ASN A 83 -4.60 -18.27 -15.33
CA ASN A 83 -5.75 -19.01 -15.85
C ASN A 83 -6.83 -18.08 -16.42
N ALA A 84 -6.92 -16.87 -15.93
CA ALA A 84 -7.86 -15.85 -16.40
C ALA A 84 -7.28 -15.00 -17.55
N ASN A 85 -6.07 -15.32 -18.03
CA ASN A 85 -5.35 -14.56 -19.05
C ASN A 85 -5.11 -13.10 -18.67
N VAL A 86 -4.88 -12.85 -17.38
CA VAL A 86 -4.51 -11.53 -16.88
C VAL A 86 -2.98 -11.46 -16.80
N ASP A 87 -2.40 -10.54 -17.55
CA ASP A 87 -0.96 -10.30 -17.50
C ASP A 87 -0.58 -9.62 -16.19
N PHE A 88 0.52 -10.06 -15.60
CA PHE A 88 1.06 -9.44 -14.40
C PHE A 88 2.58 -9.36 -14.47
N GLN A 89 3.14 -8.42 -13.72
CA GLN A 89 4.58 -8.25 -13.57
C GLN A 89 4.97 -8.43 -12.11
N MET A 90 6.02 -9.21 -11.87
CA MET A 90 6.60 -9.30 -10.53
C MET A 90 7.41 -8.06 -10.24
N GLY A 91 7.20 -7.47 -9.06
CA GLY A 91 7.98 -6.35 -8.60
C GLY A 91 9.42 -6.76 -8.30
N ASP A 92 10.37 -5.86 -8.58
CA ASP A 92 11.77 -6.06 -8.23
C ASP A 92 12.01 -5.84 -6.73
N ALA A 93 13.26 -6.03 -6.30
CA ALA A 93 13.63 -5.84 -4.89
C ALA A 93 13.36 -4.41 -4.41
N LYS A 94 13.54 -3.43 -5.28
CA LYS A 94 13.31 -2.01 -4.96
C LYS A 94 11.84 -1.74 -4.69
N LEU A 95 10.95 -2.27 -5.53
CA LEU A 95 9.51 -2.12 -5.34
C LEU A 95 9.05 -2.85 -4.06
N CYS A 96 9.54 -4.06 -3.83
CA CYS A 96 9.22 -4.80 -2.61
C CYS A 96 9.65 -4.03 -1.35
N GLN A 97 10.80 -3.39 -1.38
CA GLN A 97 11.27 -2.55 -0.27
C GLN A 97 10.36 -1.33 -0.09
N LEU A 98 10.01 -0.66 -1.19
CA LEU A 98 9.12 0.51 -1.16
C LEU A 98 7.73 0.15 -0.61
N ARG A 99 7.23 -1.04 -0.92
CA ARG A 99 5.93 -1.52 -0.44
C ARG A 99 6.00 -2.19 0.93
N CYS A 100 7.19 -2.40 1.48
CA CYS A 100 7.38 -3.11 2.75
C CYS A 100 6.80 -4.53 2.71
N ALA A 101 6.97 -5.22 1.60
CA ALA A 101 6.43 -6.56 1.38
C ALA A 101 7.50 -7.52 0.89
N GLN A 102 7.27 -8.82 1.08
CA GLN A 102 8.20 -9.86 0.61
C GLN A 102 8.13 -10.00 -0.91
N GLN A 103 6.91 -10.02 -1.47
CA GLN A 103 6.68 -10.09 -2.90
C GLN A 103 5.51 -9.21 -3.29
N VAL A 104 5.60 -8.65 -4.50
CA VAL A 104 4.56 -7.79 -5.09
C VAL A 104 4.35 -8.25 -6.53
N ALA A 105 3.09 -8.39 -6.94
CA ALA A 105 2.71 -8.60 -8.33
C ALA A 105 1.80 -7.45 -8.77
N GLN A 106 2.08 -6.87 -9.93
CA GLN A 106 1.31 -5.74 -10.46
C GLN A 106 0.48 -6.18 -11.66
N PHE A 107 -0.78 -5.79 -11.70
CA PHE A 107 -1.67 -6.08 -12.81
C PHE A 107 -2.73 -5.00 -12.94
N ASN A 108 -3.44 -4.98 -14.06
CA ASN A 108 -4.53 -4.04 -14.31
C ASN A 108 -5.86 -4.77 -14.35
N ASP A 109 -6.92 -4.07 -13.88
CA ASP A 109 -8.28 -4.58 -14.05
C ASP A 109 -8.81 -4.24 -15.45
N PRO A 110 -10.02 -4.73 -15.83
CA PRO A 110 -10.57 -4.45 -17.16
C PRO A 110 -10.81 -2.97 -17.46
N SER A 111 -10.92 -2.16 -16.43
CA SER A 111 -11.10 -0.70 -16.58
C SER A 111 -9.77 0.06 -16.62
N GLY A 112 -8.65 -0.65 -16.56
CA GLY A 112 -7.31 -0.06 -16.63
C GLY A 112 -6.76 0.42 -15.31
N ASN A 113 -7.43 0.16 -14.19
CA ASN A 113 -6.92 0.52 -12.87
C ASN A 113 -5.81 -0.44 -12.45
N ARG A 114 -4.73 0.11 -11.88
CA ARG A 114 -3.58 -0.68 -11.41
C ARG A 114 -3.87 -1.27 -10.04
N HIS A 115 -3.60 -2.55 -9.91
CA HIS A 115 -3.66 -3.28 -8.65
C HIS A 115 -2.31 -3.90 -8.33
N GLU A 116 -2.05 -4.09 -7.05
CA GLU A 116 -0.92 -4.87 -6.57
C GLU A 116 -1.42 -5.96 -5.64
N LEU A 117 -0.82 -7.13 -5.75
CA LEU A 117 -1.04 -8.25 -4.86
C LEU A 117 0.23 -8.47 -4.08
N ILE A 118 0.13 -8.54 -2.77
CA ILE A 118 1.30 -8.67 -1.90
C ILE A 118 1.13 -9.76 -0.86
N TRP A 119 2.25 -10.31 -0.39
CA TRP A 119 2.32 -11.08 0.84
C TRP A 119 3.53 -10.65 1.65
N GLY A 120 3.51 -10.96 2.94
CA GLY A 120 4.60 -10.56 3.82
C GLY A 120 4.65 -9.05 4.04
N PHE A 121 3.48 -8.39 4.08
CA PHE A 121 3.40 -6.97 4.39
C PHE A 121 3.86 -6.75 5.83
N LYS A 122 4.93 -5.97 6.00
CA LYS A 122 5.56 -5.78 7.31
C LYS A 122 4.67 -4.94 8.22
N SER A 123 4.58 -5.39 9.47
CA SER A 123 4.02 -4.60 10.55
C SER A 123 5.16 -3.89 11.27
N ASP A 124 4.91 -2.66 11.68
CA ASP A 124 5.78 -1.94 12.58
C ASP A 124 5.23 -2.12 13.99
N PHE A 125 5.97 -2.84 14.82
CA PHE A 125 5.56 -3.14 16.19
C PHE A 125 5.73 -1.95 17.13
N ALA A 126 6.27 -0.82 16.67
CA ALA A 126 6.23 0.40 17.44
C ALA A 126 4.79 0.84 17.64
N HIS A 127 4.48 1.29 18.86
CA HIS A 127 3.13 1.69 19.19
C HIS A 127 2.67 2.86 18.30
N PHE A 128 1.50 2.69 17.65
CA PHE A 128 0.88 3.79 16.92
C PHE A 128 0.34 4.83 17.89
N ALA A 129 0.69 6.09 17.67
CA ALA A 129 0.17 7.22 18.43
C ALA A 129 -0.27 8.32 17.46
N SER A 130 -1.57 8.66 17.51
CA SER A 130 -2.09 9.74 16.68
C SER A 130 -1.54 11.08 17.15
N PRO A 131 -1.07 11.97 16.25
CA PRO A 131 -0.64 13.32 16.61
C PRO A 131 -1.74 14.16 17.25
N MET A 132 -3.00 13.80 17.07
CA MET A 132 -4.16 14.50 17.65
C MET A 132 -4.66 13.86 18.94
N GLY A 133 -3.95 12.88 19.50
CA GLY A 133 -4.34 12.20 20.71
C GLY A 133 -5.45 11.16 20.52
N VAL A 134 -5.84 10.86 19.31
CA VAL A 134 -6.79 9.79 19.01
C VAL A 134 -6.10 8.44 19.20
N SER A 135 -6.73 7.52 19.88
CA SER A 135 -6.20 6.19 20.15
C SER A 135 -7.22 5.11 19.79
N GLY A 136 -6.76 3.85 19.81
CA GLY A 136 -7.64 2.72 19.59
C GLY A 136 -7.83 2.34 18.13
N PHE A 137 -7.00 2.84 17.21
CA PHE A 137 -6.99 2.36 15.84
C PHE A 137 -6.43 0.94 15.79
N VAL A 138 -7.21 0.01 15.29
CA VAL A 138 -6.83 -1.39 15.13
C VAL A 138 -7.27 -1.87 13.76
N THR A 139 -6.45 -2.74 13.16
CA THR A 139 -6.83 -3.42 11.92
C THR A 139 -6.87 -4.91 12.11
#